data_74894308dc33b715d654be128acc3f26
#
_entry.id   74894308dc33b715d654be128acc3f26
#
_cell.length_a   1.000
_cell.length_b   1.000
_cell.length_c   1.000
_cell.angle_alpha   90.00
_cell.angle_beta   90.00
_cell.angle_gamma   90.00
#
_symmetry.space_group_name_H-M   'P 1'
#
loop_
_entity.id
_entity.type
_entity.pdbx_description
1 polymer ?
#
loop_
_entity_poly.entity_id
_entity_poly.type
_entity_poly.pdbx_seq_one_letter_code
_entity_poly.pdbx_strand_id
1 'polypeptide(L)'
;TKTEIEKMFQLMFDSMTEEMRQAAIGDFGSVEQWKTHYMEVISSADMQKRYAKVVEWYGGKDAYLDTLQHPISKDIAESYKKREDAIRQKLLAKRGCDLNSFEVKQIIGEYGFVMKQVCQMKEEKGLMLTVAQSYRNEQCRQAIDQQYGDGAAEFLAQAIEAFYRD
;
A
#
# COMPACT_ATOMS: atom_id res chain seq x y z
N THR A 1 -13.99 16.21 -7.94
CA THR A 1 -14.11 17.17 -9.05
C THR A 1 -12.91 17.09 -9.98
N LYS A 2 -13.05 17.62 -11.18
CA LYS A 2 -11.97 17.69 -12.16
C LYS A 2 -10.74 18.43 -11.61
N THR A 3 -10.97 19.56 -10.94
CA THR A 3 -9.90 20.34 -10.32
C THR A 3 -9.13 19.57 -9.26
N GLU A 4 -9.84 18.79 -8.44
CA GLU A 4 -9.20 17.93 -7.42
C GLU A 4 -8.35 16.82 -8.05
N ILE A 5 -8.84 16.21 -9.12
CA ILE A 5 -8.11 15.16 -9.85
C ILE A 5 -6.84 15.74 -10.48
N GLU A 6 -6.94 16.92 -11.07
CA GLU A 6 -5.78 17.63 -11.63
C GLU A 6 -4.73 17.93 -10.55
N LYS A 7 -5.18 18.37 -9.38
CA LYS A 7 -4.28 18.60 -8.23
C LYS A 7 -3.61 17.32 -7.78
N MET A 8 -4.33 16.23 -7.70
CA MET A 8 -3.78 14.92 -7.35
C MET A 8 -2.73 14.47 -8.35
N PHE A 9 -3.00 14.64 -9.65
CA PHE A 9 -2.03 14.33 -10.70
C PHE A 9 -0.74 15.15 -10.51
N GLN A 10 -0.87 16.44 -10.26
CA GLN A 10 0.27 17.33 -10.08
C GLN A 10 1.10 16.93 -8.85
N LEU A 11 0.46 16.61 -7.73
CA LEU A 11 1.15 16.16 -6.52
C LEU A 11 1.90 14.85 -6.77
N MET A 12 1.28 13.91 -7.47
CA MET A 12 1.93 12.67 -7.86
C MET A 12 3.14 12.94 -8.76
N PHE A 13 2.95 13.74 -9.80
CA PHE A 13 3.99 14.11 -10.74
C PHE A 13 5.19 14.76 -10.05
N ASP A 14 4.93 15.70 -9.14
CA ASP A 14 5.97 16.41 -8.40
C ASP A 14 6.74 15.49 -7.44
N SER A 15 6.10 14.44 -6.95
CA SER A 15 6.71 13.47 -6.03
C SER A 15 7.61 12.44 -6.73
N MET A 16 7.51 12.34 -8.05
CA MET A 16 8.27 11.34 -8.82
C MET A 16 9.69 11.82 -9.13
N THR A 17 10.62 10.86 -9.27
CA THR A 17 11.95 11.17 -9.77
C THR A 17 11.90 11.49 -11.27
N GLU A 18 12.91 12.19 -11.79
CA GLU A 18 12.99 12.49 -13.21
C GLU A 18 12.98 11.22 -14.07
N GLU A 19 13.67 10.16 -13.63
CA GLU A 19 13.67 8.88 -14.34
C GLU A 19 12.28 8.27 -14.43
N MET A 20 11.52 8.30 -13.33
CA MET A 20 10.14 7.80 -13.29
C MET A 20 9.24 8.61 -14.22
N ARG A 21 9.39 9.94 -14.23
CA ARG A 21 8.62 10.81 -15.13
C ARG A 21 8.90 10.50 -16.58
N GLN A 22 10.17 10.36 -16.95
CA GLN A 22 10.58 10.06 -18.34
C GLN A 22 10.08 8.69 -18.77
N ALA A 23 10.12 7.68 -17.90
CA ALA A 23 9.58 6.36 -18.20
C ALA A 23 8.07 6.43 -18.47
N ALA A 24 7.31 7.13 -17.65
CA ALA A 24 5.88 7.31 -17.82
C ALA A 24 5.55 8.10 -19.12
N ILE A 25 6.30 9.16 -19.39
CA ILE A 25 6.14 9.93 -20.63
C ILE A 25 6.39 9.04 -21.86
N GLY A 26 7.40 8.17 -21.79
CA GLY A 26 7.68 7.21 -22.85
C GLY A 26 6.51 6.24 -23.09
N ASP A 27 5.89 5.75 -22.01
CA ASP A 27 4.76 4.81 -22.08
C ASP A 27 3.49 5.48 -22.62
N PHE A 28 3.19 6.71 -22.23
CA PHE A 28 1.96 7.42 -22.58
C PHE A 28 2.12 8.32 -23.82
N GLY A 29 3.33 8.64 -24.23
CA GLY A 29 3.63 9.50 -25.37
C GLY A 29 3.91 10.96 -25.03
N SER A 30 3.25 11.51 -24.04
CA SER A 30 3.47 12.88 -23.55
C SER A 30 2.87 13.06 -22.15
N VAL A 31 3.24 14.14 -21.48
CA VAL A 31 2.64 14.52 -20.19
C VAL A 31 1.14 14.74 -20.33
N GLU A 32 0.71 15.38 -21.42
CA GLU A 32 -0.70 15.66 -21.68
C GLU A 32 -1.51 14.38 -21.87
N GLN A 33 -0.98 13.41 -22.63
CA GLN A 33 -1.62 12.12 -22.83
C GLN A 33 -1.67 11.31 -21.53
N TRP A 34 -0.60 11.34 -20.76
CA TRP A 34 -0.55 10.69 -19.45
C TRP A 34 -1.59 11.29 -18.50
N LYS A 35 -1.66 12.61 -18.41
CA LYS A 35 -2.64 13.32 -17.58
C LYS A 35 -4.07 12.99 -18.00
N THR A 36 -4.36 12.99 -19.30
CA THR A 36 -5.69 12.64 -19.84
C THR A 36 -6.07 11.23 -19.42
N HIS A 37 -5.17 10.26 -19.59
CA HIS A 37 -5.39 8.87 -19.19
C HIS A 37 -5.65 8.77 -17.68
N TYR A 38 -4.83 9.43 -16.86
CA TYR A 38 -4.99 9.45 -15.41
C TYR A 38 -6.38 9.97 -15.02
N MET A 39 -6.81 11.07 -15.63
CA MET A 39 -8.10 11.68 -15.34
C MET A 39 -9.27 10.78 -15.75
N GLU A 40 -9.16 10.08 -16.87
CA GLU A 40 -10.18 9.12 -17.32
C GLU A 40 -10.31 7.94 -16.34
N VAL A 41 -9.17 7.37 -15.93
CA VAL A 41 -9.15 6.23 -15.00
C VAL A 41 -9.73 6.64 -13.64
N ILE A 42 -9.31 7.76 -13.09
CA ILE A 42 -9.77 8.23 -11.78
C ILE A 42 -11.25 8.62 -11.81
N SER A 43 -11.76 9.11 -12.95
CA SER A 43 -13.16 9.51 -13.09
C SER A 43 -14.11 8.32 -13.29
N SER A 44 -13.60 7.11 -13.53
CA SER A 44 -14.45 5.93 -13.66
C SER A 44 -15.22 5.64 -12.36
N ALA A 45 -16.42 5.08 -12.49
CA ALA A 45 -17.27 4.80 -11.33
C ALA A 45 -16.59 3.83 -10.35
N ASP A 46 -15.88 2.83 -10.85
CA ASP A 46 -15.16 1.85 -10.04
C ASP A 46 -14.03 2.52 -9.23
N MET A 47 -13.24 3.36 -9.89
CA MET A 47 -12.15 4.08 -9.23
C MET A 47 -12.66 5.09 -8.21
N GLN A 48 -13.81 5.73 -8.48
CA GLN A 48 -14.41 6.66 -7.52
C GLN A 48 -14.85 5.94 -6.24
N LYS A 49 -15.37 4.73 -6.35
CA LYS A 49 -15.70 3.91 -5.17
C LYS A 49 -14.46 3.54 -4.37
N ARG A 50 -13.40 3.11 -5.05
CA ARG A 50 -12.13 2.76 -4.41
C ARG A 50 -11.50 3.99 -3.73
N TYR A 51 -11.51 5.10 -4.43
CA TYR A 51 -10.98 6.36 -3.93
C TYR A 51 -11.71 6.82 -2.67
N ALA A 52 -13.05 6.81 -2.69
CA ALA A 52 -13.85 7.20 -1.53
C ALA A 52 -13.50 6.34 -0.30
N LYS A 53 -13.31 5.05 -0.49
CA LYS A 53 -12.94 4.12 0.57
C LYS A 53 -11.55 4.41 1.13
N VAL A 54 -10.57 4.63 0.27
CA VAL A 54 -9.20 4.97 0.67
C VAL A 54 -9.16 6.31 1.41
N VAL A 55 -9.87 7.32 0.91
CA VAL A 55 -9.97 8.64 1.55
C VAL A 55 -10.54 8.51 2.96
N GLU A 56 -11.56 7.67 3.13
CA GLU A 56 -12.15 7.38 4.45
C GLU A 56 -11.09 6.81 5.41
N TRP A 57 -10.23 5.91 4.93
CA TRP A 57 -9.16 5.33 5.74
C TRP A 57 -8.13 6.36 6.23
N TYR A 58 -7.91 7.43 5.48
CA TYR A 58 -7.05 8.55 5.92
C TYR A 58 -7.75 9.48 6.89
N GLY A 59 -9.06 9.37 7.03
CA GLY A 59 -9.85 10.26 7.89
C GLY A 59 -10.49 11.42 7.15
N GLY A 60 -10.56 11.36 5.84
CA GLY A 60 -11.18 12.37 4.99
C GLY A 60 -10.27 12.89 3.89
N LYS A 61 -10.84 13.67 2.98
CA LYS A 61 -10.16 14.18 1.81
C LYS A 61 -8.98 15.10 2.15
N ASP A 62 -9.16 16.00 3.12
CA ASP A 62 -8.12 16.93 3.53
C ASP A 62 -6.92 16.21 4.14
N ALA A 63 -7.18 15.19 4.98
CA ALA A 63 -6.14 14.36 5.56
C ALA A 63 -5.37 13.58 4.48
N TYR A 64 -6.08 13.06 3.49
CA TYR A 64 -5.45 12.37 2.35
C TYR A 64 -4.54 13.30 1.55
N LEU A 65 -5.02 14.48 1.19
CA LEU A 65 -4.23 15.47 0.44
C LEU A 65 -3.03 15.95 1.24
N ASP A 66 -3.18 16.11 2.55
CA ASP A 66 -2.07 16.49 3.43
C ASP A 66 -0.94 15.46 3.40
N THR A 67 -1.26 14.16 3.41
CA THR A 67 -0.24 13.11 3.31
C THR A 67 0.53 13.17 1.99
N LEU A 68 -0.13 13.52 0.89
CA LEU A 68 0.52 13.69 -0.42
C LEU A 68 1.45 14.90 -0.44
N GLN A 69 1.11 15.97 0.26
CA GLN A 69 1.92 17.18 0.36
C GLN A 69 3.09 17.04 1.32
N HIS A 70 2.96 16.17 2.34
CA HIS A 70 3.96 15.95 3.38
C HIS A 70 4.35 14.48 3.46
N PRO A 71 5.00 13.93 2.42
CA PRO A 71 5.43 12.54 2.44
C PRO A 71 6.51 12.34 3.52
N ILE A 72 6.62 11.11 4.02
CA ILE A 72 7.69 10.77 4.96
C ILE A 72 9.06 10.89 4.27
N SER A 73 10.09 11.23 5.02
CA SER A 73 11.43 11.36 4.49
C SER A 73 11.95 10.01 4.00
N LYS A 74 12.92 10.04 3.08
CA LYS A 74 13.56 8.83 2.55
C LYS A 74 14.17 7.98 3.65
N ASP A 75 14.84 8.59 4.61
CA ASP A 75 15.50 7.87 5.72
C ASP A 75 14.48 7.17 6.61
N ILE A 76 13.37 7.85 6.91
CA ILE A 76 12.25 7.26 7.69
C ILE A 76 11.62 6.11 6.89
N ALA A 77 11.39 6.30 5.60
CA ALA A 77 10.82 5.26 4.74
C ALA A 77 11.71 4.01 4.71
N GLU A 78 13.02 4.16 4.60
CA GLU A 78 13.97 3.05 4.64
C GLU A 78 13.96 2.34 5.99
N SER A 79 13.88 3.09 7.08
CA SER A 79 13.78 2.53 8.44
C SER A 79 12.52 1.67 8.58
N TYR A 80 11.37 2.15 8.13
CA TYR A 80 10.13 1.38 8.15
C TYR A 80 10.20 0.14 7.26
N LYS A 81 10.84 0.24 6.10
CA LYS A 81 11.03 -0.90 5.21
C LYS A 81 11.82 -2.02 5.89
N LYS A 82 12.87 -1.68 6.62
CA LYS A 82 13.65 -2.64 7.41
C LYS A 82 12.82 -3.28 8.51
N ARG A 83 11.99 -2.50 9.20
CA ARG A 83 11.10 -3.01 10.24
C ARG A 83 10.05 -3.95 9.64
N GLU A 84 9.48 -3.60 8.50
CA GLU A 84 8.52 -4.44 7.79
C GLU A 84 9.14 -5.77 7.40
N ASP A 85 10.36 -5.76 6.87
CA ASP A 85 11.09 -6.99 6.52
C ASP A 85 11.35 -7.86 7.76
N ALA A 86 11.79 -7.26 8.86
CA ALA A 86 12.01 -7.97 10.12
C ALA A 86 10.71 -8.60 10.65
N ILE A 87 9.58 -7.91 10.53
CA ILE A 87 8.27 -8.42 10.92
C ILE A 87 7.87 -9.61 10.05
N ARG A 88 8.06 -9.52 8.73
CA ARG A 88 7.79 -10.64 7.81
C ARG A 88 8.63 -11.87 8.19
N GLN A 89 9.90 -11.68 8.50
CA GLN A 89 10.78 -12.77 8.92
C GLN A 89 10.32 -13.41 10.22
N LYS A 90 9.94 -12.61 11.22
CA LYS A 90 9.36 -13.13 12.48
C LYS A 90 8.11 -13.95 12.23
N LEU A 91 7.24 -13.45 11.37
CA LEU A 91 5.99 -14.12 11.04
C LEU A 91 6.23 -15.43 10.32
N LEU A 92 7.14 -15.43 9.35
CA LEU A 92 7.49 -16.63 8.59
C LEU A 92 8.17 -17.70 9.47
N ALA A 93 8.88 -17.31 10.53
CA ALA A 93 9.41 -18.23 11.52
C ALA A 93 8.30 -18.95 12.29
N LYS A 94 7.07 -18.45 12.25
CA LYS A 94 5.90 -19.07 12.87
C LYS A 94 5.09 -19.95 11.91
N ARG A 95 5.60 -20.27 10.74
CA ARG A 95 4.93 -21.20 9.81
C ARG A 95 4.71 -22.54 10.50
N GLY A 96 3.49 -23.08 10.36
CA GLY A 96 3.07 -24.30 11.03
C GLY A 96 2.48 -24.09 12.42
N CYS A 97 2.56 -22.88 12.98
CA CYS A 97 1.90 -22.53 14.23
C CYS A 97 0.44 -22.16 13.99
N ASP A 98 -0.35 -22.20 15.06
CA ASP A 98 -1.73 -21.72 15.01
C ASP A 98 -1.75 -20.22 14.73
N LEU A 99 -2.45 -19.82 13.66
CA LEU A 99 -2.59 -18.42 13.25
C LEU A 99 -3.35 -17.58 14.29
N ASN A 100 -4.12 -18.22 15.16
CA ASN A 100 -4.86 -17.55 16.23
C ASN A 100 -4.08 -17.50 17.56
N SER A 101 -2.84 -17.98 17.58
CA SER A 101 -2.00 -17.93 18.76
C SER A 101 -1.71 -16.47 19.16
N PHE A 102 -1.48 -16.26 20.45
CA PHE A 102 -1.13 -14.93 20.97
C PHE A 102 0.14 -14.39 20.29
N GLU A 103 1.12 -15.23 20.07
CA GLU A 103 2.39 -14.85 19.46
C GLU A 103 2.21 -14.33 18.03
N VAL A 104 1.45 -15.06 17.20
CA VAL A 104 1.15 -14.62 15.83
C VAL A 104 0.36 -13.31 15.84
N LYS A 105 -0.66 -13.21 16.69
CA LYS A 105 -1.47 -12.01 16.82
C LYS A 105 -0.64 -10.80 17.23
N GLN A 106 0.32 -10.98 18.13
CA GLN A 106 1.21 -9.90 18.55
C GLN A 106 2.06 -9.39 17.38
N ILE A 107 2.59 -10.29 16.57
CA ILE A 107 3.38 -9.94 15.39
C ILE A 107 2.52 -9.18 14.35
N ILE A 108 1.29 -9.65 14.12
CA ILE A 108 0.37 -8.97 13.19
C ILE A 108 -0.03 -7.60 13.71
N GLY A 109 -0.25 -7.44 15.01
CA GLY A 109 -0.52 -6.13 15.61
C GLY A 109 0.63 -5.14 15.40
N GLU A 110 1.86 -5.60 15.56
CA GLU A 110 3.05 -4.80 15.25
C GLU A 110 3.10 -4.44 13.76
N TYR A 111 2.80 -5.38 12.89
CA TYR A 111 2.76 -5.15 11.44
C TYR A 111 1.74 -4.06 11.08
N GLY A 112 0.52 -4.18 11.61
CA GLY A 112 -0.52 -3.17 11.39
C GLY A 112 -0.12 -1.78 11.86
N PHE A 113 0.52 -1.68 13.02
CA PHE A 113 1.03 -0.41 13.53
C PHE A 113 2.06 0.21 12.58
N VAL A 114 3.04 -0.58 12.15
CA VAL A 114 4.09 -0.11 11.23
C VAL A 114 3.49 0.33 9.90
N MET A 115 2.56 -0.45 9.35
CA MET A 115 1.93 -0.11 8.06
C MET A 115 1.10 1.17 8.14
N LYS A 116 0.41 1.41 9.26
CA LYS A 116 -0.30 2.69 9.46
C LYS A 116 0.67 3.87 9.43
N GLN A 117 1.83 3.72 10.03
CA GLN A 117 2.84 4.79 10.03
C GLN A 117 3.39 5.03 8.63
N VAL A 118 3.74 3.96 7.90
CA VAL A 118 4.26 4.05 6.53
C VAL A 118 3.25 4.71 5.59
N CYS A 119 1.99 4.29 5.65
CA CYS A 119 0.92 4.77 4.77
C CYS A 119 0.25 6.03 5.29
N GLN A 120 0.55 6.46 6.51
CA GLN A 120 -0.06 7.61 7.17
C GLN A 120 -1.60 7.50 7.24
N MET A 121 -2.11 6.27 7.39
CA MET A 121 -3.53 5.96 7.48
C MET A 121 -3.98 5.81 8.92
N LYS A 122 -5.27 6.08 9.18
CA LYS A 122 -5.88 5.90 10.51
C LYS A 122 -6.59 4.58 10.64
N GLU A 123 -7.16 4.06 9.56
CA GLU A 123 -7.93 2.82 9.56
C GLU A 123 -7.01 1.63 9.31
N GLU A 124 -6.80 0.81 10.33
CA GLU A 124 -5.87 -0.32 10.29
C GLU A 124 -6.45 -1.54 9.58
N LYS A 125 -7.69 -1.91 9.90
CA LYS A 125 -8.32 -3.13 9.37
C LYS A 125 -8.40 -3.15 7.85
N GLY A 126 -8.94 -2.08 7.26
CA GLY A 126 -9.06 -1.97 5.80
C GLY A 126 -7.70 -1.97 5.11
N LEU A 127 -6.73 -1.23 5.68
CA LEU A 127 -5.37 -1.21 5.17
C LEU A 127 -4.77 -2.62 5.18
N MET A 128 -4.83 -3.32 6.30
CA MET A 128 -4.18 -4.63 6.44
C MET A 128 -4.87 -5.71 5.60
N LEU A 129 -6.18 -5.68 5.47
CA LEU A 129 -6.88 -6.60 4.55
C LEU A 129 -6.50 -6.34 3.09
N THR A 130 -6.24 -5.10 2.73
CA THR A 130 -5.73 -4.75 1.40
C THR A 130 -4.28 -5.27 1.21
N VAL A 131 -3.46 -5.16 2.23
CA VAL A 131 -2.09 -5.74 2.22
C VAL A 131 -2.17 -7.26 2.02
N ALA A 132 -3.06 -7.94 2.72
CA ALA A 132 -3.26 -9.38 2.54
C ALA A 132 -3.64 -9.74 1.10
N GLN A 133 -4.55 -8.98 0.50
CA GLN A 133 -4.91 -9.18 -0.90
C GLN A 133 -3.76 -8.93 -1.86
N SER A 134 -2.93 -7.93 -1.57
CA SER A 134 -1.77 -7.64 -2.41
C SER A 134 -0.78 -8.80 -2.44
N TYR A 135 -0.65 -9.55 -1.36
CA TYR A 135 0.18 -10.77 -1.34
C TYR A 135 -0.35 -11.86 -2.24
N ARG A 136 -1.62 -11.82 -2.61
CA ARG A 136 -2.22 -12.78 -3.55
C ARG A 136 -2.17 -12.32 -5.00
N ASN A 137 -1.81 -11.06 -5.24
CA ASN A 137 -1.52 -10.58 -6.60
C ASN A 137 -0.32 -11.38 -7.13
N GLU A 138 -0.42 -11.86 -8.36
CA GLU A 138 0.56 -12.78 -8.93
C GLU A 138 1.99 -12.23 -8.90
N GLN A 139 2.19 -10.98 -9.29
CA GLN A 139 3.52 -10.37 -9.30
C GLN A 139 4.10 -10.23 -7.90
N CYS A 140 3.30 -9.77 -6.95
CA CYS A 140 3.72 -9.62 -5.56
C CYS A 140 3.99 -10.97 -4.92
N ARG A 141 3.12 -11.95 -5.14
CA ARG A 141 3.28 -13.32 -4.65
C ARG A 141 4.59 -13.94 -5.14
N GLN A 142 4.88 -13.80 -6.43
CA GLN A 142 6.13 -14.33 -6.99
C GLN A 142 7.36 -13.67 -6.36
N ALA A 143 7.34 -12.36 -6.19
CA ALA A 143 8.44 -11.63 -5.58
C ALA A 143 8.67 -12.04 -4.11
N ILE A 144 7.59 -12.17 -3.33
CA ILE A 144 7.66 -12.57 -1.93
C ILE A 144 8.11 -14.03 -1.80
N ASP A 145 7.55 -14.92 -2.60
CA ASP A 145 7.92 -16.34 -2.57
C ASP A 145 9.38 -16.53 -3.00
N GLN A 146 9.85 -15.73 -3.95
CA GLN A 146 11.25 -15.77 -4.37
C GLN A 146 12.18 -15.31 -3.25
N GLN A 147 11.79 -14.30 -2.51
CA GLN A 147 12.60 -13.73 -1.42
C GLN A 147 12.61 -14.61 -0.17
N TYR A 148 11.45 -15.16 0.20
CA TYR A 148 11.25 -15.84 1.51
C TYR A 148 10.93 -17.33 1.41
N GLY A 149 10.73 -17.86 0.20
CA GLY A 149 10.42 -19.27 -0.03
C GLY A 149 8.97 -19.49 -0.49
N ASP A 150 8.73 -20.63 -1.15
CA ASP A 150 7.41 -20.98 -1.70
C ASP A 150 6.33 -20.99 -0.63
N GLY A 151 5.19 -20.36 -0.95
CA GLY A 151 4.05 -20.27 -0.06
C GLY A 151 4.14 -19.18 0.99
N ALA A 152 5.23 -18.41 1.02
CA ALA A 152 5.42 -17.33 1.99
C ALA A 152 4.33 -16.26 1.87
N ALA A 153 4.04 -15.82 0.66
CA ALA A 153 3.02 -14.78 0.42
C ALA A 153 1.64 -15.21 0.92
N GLU A 154 1.23 -16.43 0.61
CA GLU A 154 -0.07 -16.96 1.06
C GLU A 154 -0.13 -17.09 2.58
N PHE A 155 0.94 -17.55 3.21
CA PHE A 155 1.02 -17.62 4.66
C PHE A 155 0.86 -16.25 5.31
N LEU A 156 1.57 -15.24 4.80
CA LEU A 156 1.45 -13.86 5.28
C LEU A 156 0.02 -13.33 5.14
N ALA A 157 -0.61 -13.59 3.99
CA ALA A 157 -2.00 -13.18 3.75
C ALA A 157 -2.95 -13.85 4.74
N GLN A 158 -2.83 -15.14 4.96
CA GLN A 158 -3.68 -15.90 5.90
C GLN A 158 -3.51 -15.41 7.33
N ALA A 159 -2.28 -15.14 7.76
CA ALA A 159 -2.01 -14.64 9.10
C ALA A 159 -2.67 -13.27 9.34
N ILE A 160 -2.59 -12.37 8.37
CA ILE A 160 -3.24 -11.07 8.43
C ILE A 160 -4.77 -11.24 8.50
N GLU A 161 -5.32 -12.06 7.63
CA GLU A 161 -6.76 -12.30 7.58
C GLU A 161 -7.29 -12.93 8.86
N ALA A 162 -6.56 -13.86 9.46
CA ALA A 162 -6.95 -14.47 10.73
C ALA A 162 -7.05 -13.45 11.88
N PHE A 163 -6.23 -12.39 11.83
CA PHE A 163 -6.27 -11.32 12.83
C PHE A 163 -7.43 -10.34 12.59
N TYR A 164 -7.65 -9.94 11.33
CA TYR A 164 -8.57 -8.83 11.00
C TYR A 164 -9.96 -9.27 10.55
N ARG A 165 -10.14 -10.51 10.15
CA ARG A 165 -11.47 -11.04 9.83
C ARG A 165 -12.09 -11.66 11.08
N ASP A 166 -13.28 -11.23 11.36
CA ASP A 166 -14.08 -11.76 12.48
C ASP A 166 -14.70 -13.10 12.12
#